data_645c6d8df6b36c7609e49014db2c4c11
#
_entry.id   645c6d8df6b36c7609e49014db2c4c11
#
_cell.length_a   1.000
_cell.length_b   1.000
_cell.length_c   1.000
_cell.angle_alpha   90.00
_cell.angle_beta   90.00
_cell.angle_gamma   90.00
#
_symmetry.space_group_name_H-M   'P 1'
#
loop_
_entity.id
_entity.type
_entity.pdbx_description
1 polymer ?
#
loop_
_entity_poly.entity_id
_entity_poly.type
_entity_poly.pdbx_seq_one_letter_code
_entity_poly.pdbx_strand_id
1 'polypeptide(L)'
;IITEILNAKRNLGFGLFCLTDNMLHLPNECQLFISIDGTNGSLFENQITSTTKKEFYFDPSFTFFFENIGQRLSNIPIKLNATSKFALPEVYTFLEMYDAGRIEQLNILQRWMTNDSTKSLQAPIGIDTNGMPIVLDIHEKAHGPHGLIAGSTGSGKSEFIITYILSLAVNYHPNDVSMILIDYKGGGLAGAFQKGDVKLPHIVGTITNIDKAGLQRSLVSIQSELRRRQVKFNQAREKTDEGTIDIYKYQKLYHDGIVKEPIPHLLIICDEFAELKQQQPDFMDELISVARIGRSLGVHLILATQKPAGVVNDQIRSNSRFGICLKVQDRQD
;
A
#
# COMPACT_ATOMS: atom_id res chain seq x y z
N ILE A 1 -25.58 -31.05 3.36
CA ILE A 1 -25.69 -29.87 2.46
C ILE A 1 -25.72 -28.56 3.30
N ILE A 2 -26.69 -28.38 4.21
CA ILE A 2 -26.78 -27.16 5.02
C ILE A 2 -25.53 -26.97 5.87
N THR A 3 -25.08 -28.03 6.54
CA THR A 3 -23.84 -28.01 7.36
C THR A 3 -22.60 -27.74 6.53
N GLU A 4 -22.55 -28.20 5.29
CA GLU A 4 -21.46 -27.95 4.36
C GLU A 4 -21.45 -26.50 3.88
N ILE A 5 -22.62 -25.88 3.66
CA ILE A 5 -22.75 -24.45 3.31
C ILE A 5 -22.33 -23.57 4.48
N LEU A 6 -22.78 -23.90 5.69
CA LEU A 6 -22.45 -23.15 6.92
C LEU A 6 -20.95 -23.22 7.27
N ASN A 7 -20.30 -24.36 6.98
CA ASN A 7 -18.87 -24.56 7.23
C ASN A 7 -17.97 -24.21 6.04
N ALA A 8 -18.52 -23.68 4.96
CA ALA A 8 -17.72 -23.31 3.79
C ALA A 8 -16.75 -22.18 4.13
N LYS A 9 -15.46 -22.41 3.89
CA LYS A 9 -14.38 -21.43 4.15
C LYS A 9 -14.33 -20.27 3.16
N ARG A 10 -15.21 -20.24 2.16
CA ARG A 10 -15.28 -19.19 1.12
C ARG A 10 -16.73 -18.77 0.91
N ASN A 11 -16.91 -17.54 0.50
CA ASN A 11 -18.25 -17.04 0.14
C ASN A 11 -18.72 -17.76 -1.13
N LEU A 12 -19.78 -18.55 -0.98
CA LEU A 12 -20.40 -19.31 -2.08
C LEU A 12 -21.51 -18.52 -2.79
N GLY A 13 -21.75 -17.26 -2.40
CA GLY A 13 -22.83 -16.44 -2.95
C GLY A 13 -24.22 -16.82 -2.46
N PHE A 14 -24.35 -17.63 -1.40
CA PHE A 14 -25.63 -18.00 -0.82
C PHE A 14 -25.92 -17.20 0.45
N GLY A 15 -27.15 -16.70 0.57
CA GLY A 15 -27.72 -16.21 1.82
C GLY A 15 -28.62 -17.30 2.42
N LEU A 16 -28.41 -17.64 3.68
CA LEU A 16 -29.25 -18.60 4.40
C LEU A 16 -30.14 -17.85 5.39
N PHE A 17 -31.44 -18.02 5.26
CA PHE A 17 -32.45 -17.51 6.19
C PHE A 17 -33.04 -18.66 6.98
N CYS A 18 -32.88 -18.61 8.29
CA CYS A 18 -33.43 -19.60 9.20
C CYS A 18 -34.64 -18.97 9.92
N LEU A 19 -35.82 -19.57 9.80
CA LEU A 19 -37.03 -19.15 10.51
C LEU A 19 -37.30 -20.14 11.64
N THR A 20 -37.49 -19.64 12.83
CA THR A 20 -37.79 -20.43 14.01
C THR A 20 -38.62 -19.61 15.01
N ASP A 21 -39.35 -20.28 15.83
CA ASP A 21 -40.12 -19.74 16.97
C ASP A 21 -39.26 -19.61 18.24
N ASN A 22 -38.07 -20.23 18.25
CA ASN A 22 -37.16 -20.21 19.39
C ASN A 22 -35.70 -19.97 18.96
N MET A 23 -35.09 -18.96 19.54
CA MET A 23 -33.68 -18.62 19.28
C MET A 23 -32.69 -19.74 19.53
N LEU A 24 -33.01 -20.68 20.43
CA LEU A 24 -32.16 -21.84 20.72
C LEU A 24 -32.07 -22.86 19.58
N HIS A 25 -32.99 -22.76 18.62
CA HIS A 25 -33.01 -23.65 17.44
C HIS A 25 -32.25 -23.05 16.24
N LEU A 26 -31.73 -21.82 16.37
CA LEU A 26 -30.94 -21.19 15.32
C LEU A 26 -29.52 -21.75 15.31
N PRO A 27 -28.90 -21.92 14.12
CA PRO A 27 -27.48 -22.25 14.00
C PRO A 27 -26.62 -21.18 14.68
N ASN A 28 -25.53 -21.61 15.32
CA ASN A 28 -24.59 -20.69 15.99
C ASN A 28 -23.87 -19.73 15.02
N GLU A 29 -23.87 -20.08 13.73
CA GLU A 29 -23.27 -19.32 12.64
C GLU A 29 -24.15 -18.15 12.18
N CYS A 30 -25.38 -18.03 12.66
CA CYS A 30 -26.23 -16.88 12.35
C CYS A 30 -25.60 -15.59 12.87
N GLN A 31 -25.46 -14.60 11.98
CA GLN A 31 -24.81 -13.32 12.30
C GLN A 31 -25.82 -12.19 12.54
N LEU A 32 -26.97 -12.24 11.87
CA LEU A 32 -28.00 -11.24 11.94
C LEU A 32 -29.32 -11.87 12.39
N PHE A 33 -29.96 -11.28 13.37
CA PHE A 33 -31.21 -11.73 13.95
C PHE A 33 -32.30 -10.68 13.75
N ILE A 34 -33.46 -11.15 13.32
CA ILE A 34 -34.68 -10.36 13.27
C ILE A 34 -35.69 -11.05 14.19
N SER A 35 -36.01 -10.42 15.28
CA SER A 35 -37.07 -10.89 16.20
C SER A 35 -38.34 -10.11 15.91
N ILE A 36 -39.46 -10.83 15.79
CA ILE A 36 -40.78 -10.26 15.50
C ILE A 36 -41.71 -10.67 16.63
N ASP A 37 -42.34 -9.68 17.26
CA ASP A 37 -43.37 -9.87 18.28
C ASP A 37 -44.59 -9.00 17.95
N GLY A 38 -45.60 -9.65 17.40
CA GLY A 38 -46.80 -8.94 16.87
C GLY A 38 -46.41 -7.98 15.75
N THR A 39 -46.66 -6.68 15.97
CA THR A 39 -46.33 -5.60 15.02
C THR A 39 -44.93 -5.00 15.26
N ASN A 40 -44.25 -5.42 16.30
CA ASN A 40 -42.93 -4.90 16.66
C ASN A 40 -41.85 -5.84 16.14
N GLY A 41 -40.82 -5.26 15.56
CA GLY A 41 -39.63 -5.98 15.13
C GLY A 41 -38.38 -5.40 15.73
N SER A 42 -37.39 -6.23 15.92
CA SER A 42 -36.05 -5.79 16.32
C SER A 42 -34.98 -6.51 15.54
N LEU A 43 -33.99 -5.75 15.10
CA LEU A 43 -32.80 -6.20 14.37
C LEU A 43 -31.58 -6.09 15.28
N PHE A 44 -30.81 -7.16 15.43
CA PHE A 44 -29.58 -7.16 16.20
C PHE A 44 -28.58 -8.18 15.66
N GLU A 45 -27.31 -7.93 15.91
CA GLU A 45 -26.22 -8.81 15.50
C GLU A 45 -25.86 -9.81 16.60
N ASN A 46 -25.40 -11.01 16.20
CA ASN A 46 -25.01 -12.05 17.13
C ASN A 46 -23.70 -11.68 17.85
N GLN A 47 -23.77 -10.75 18.78
CA GLN A 47 -22.70 -10.58 19.77
C GLN A 47 -23.31 -10.29 21.13
N ILE A 48 -22.94 -11.09 22.09
CA ILE A 48 -23.32 -10.97 23.52
C ILE A 48 -23.02 -9.56 24.08
N THR A 49 -22.35 -8.70 23.31
CA THR A 49 -21.91 -7.34 23.70
C THR A 49 -22.46 -6.22 22.82
N SER A 50 -23.26 -6.48 21.77
CA SER A 50 -23.76 -5.39 20.93
C SER A 50 -24.95 -4.70 21.58
N THR A 51 -24.72 -3.47 22.01
CA THR A 51 -25.73 -2.56 22.59
C THR A 51 -26.64 -1.89 21.57
N THR A 52 -26.54 -2.22 20.29
CA THR A 52 -27.31 -1.59 19.21
C THR A 52 -28.43 -2.51 18.71
N LYS A 53 -29.49 -2.59 19.45
CA LYS A 53 -30.75 -3.13 19.00
C LYS A 53 -31.50 -2.04 18.21
N LYS A 54 -31.82 -2.29 16.93
CA LYS A 54 -32.67 -1.39 16.13
C LYS A 54 -34.08 -1.90 16.17
N GLU A 55 -35.01 -1.08 16.62
CA GLU A 55 -36.42 -1.39 16.66
C GLU A 55 -37.12 -0.84 15.42
N PHE A 56 -38.13 -1.57 14.92
CA PHE A 56 -38.94 -1.18 13.78
C PHE A 56 -40.37 -1.72 13.96
N TYR A 57 -41.32 -1.11 13.28
CA TYR A 57 -42.73 -1.52 13.31
C TYR A 57 -43.13 -2.13 11.98
N PHE A 58 -43.91 -3.20 12.03
CA PHE A 58 -44.56 -3.76 10.85
C PHE A 58 -45.92 -3.14 10.64
N ASP A 59 -46.25 -2.86 9.40
CA ASP A 59 -47.62 -2.60 9.02
C ASP A 59 -48.31 -3.92 8.67
N PRO A 60 -49.30 -4.40 9.47
CA PRO A 60 -49.92 -5.71 9.28
C PRO A 60 -50.82 -5.76 8.03
N SER A 61 -51.03 -4.66 7.35
CA SER A 61 -51.91 -4.59 6.14
C SER A 61 -51.16 -4.90 4.83
N PHE A 62 -49.90 -5.27 4.87
CA PHE A 62 -49.11 -5.52 3.64
C PHE A 62 -49.34 -6.87 3.01
N THR A 63 -49.86 -6.88 1.81
CA THR A 63 -49.66 -7.95 0.83
C THR A 63 -48.25 -7.84 0.27
N PHE A 64 -47.34 -8.66 0.78
CA PHE A 64 -45.94 -8.64 0.35
C PHE A 64 -45.79 -9.21 -1.07
N PHE A 65 -45.29 -8.41 -2.01
CA PHE A 65 -44.75 -8.88 -3.27
C PHE A 65 -43.31 -9.31 -3.03
N PHE A 66 -43.10 -10.55 -2.64
CA PHE A 66 -41.78 -11.10 -2.33
C PHE A 66 -40.75 -10.96 -3.47
N GLU A 67 -41.20 -10.99 -4.72
CA GLU A 67 -40.36 -10.77 -5.89
C GLU A 67 -39.70 -9.37 -5.90
N ASN A 68 -40.46 -8.35 -5.59
CA ASN A 68 -39.96 -6.96 -5.52
C ASN A 68 -39.02 -6.75 -4.33
N ILE A 69 -39.22 -7.44 -3.23
CA ILE A 69 -38.37 -7.40 -2.04
C ILE A 69 -37.03 -8.09 -2.35
N GLY A 70 -37.05 -9.26 -2.97
CA GLY A 70 -35.87 -10.00 -3.38
C GLY A 70 -34.96 -9.18 -4.32
N GLN A 71 -35.56 -8.52 -5.31
CA GLN A 71 -34.82 -7.63 -6.23
C GLN A 71 -34.23 -6.40 -5.53
N ARG A 72 -34.93 -5.82 -4.57
CA ARG A 72 -34.41 -4.66 -3.80
C ARG A 72 -33.32 -5.07 -2.83
N LEU A 73 -33.45 -6.22 -2.17
CA LEU A 73 -32.45 -6.74 -1.22
C LEU A 73 -31.17 -7.20 -1.93
N SER A 74 -31.28 -7.71 -3.16
CA SER A 74 -30.08 -8.15 -3.92
C SER A 74 -29.14 -7.00 -4.28
N ASN A 75 -29.60 -5.78 -4.28
CA ASN A 75 -28.81 -4.58 -4.58
C ASN A 75 -28.32 -3.82 -3.33
N ILE A 76 -28.62 -4.32 -2.14
CA ILE A 76 -28.11 -3.70 -0.90
C ILE A 76 -26.68 -4.21 -0.67
N PRO A 77 -25.68 -3.32 -0.64
CA PRO A 77 -24.31 -3.74 -0.31
C PRO A 77 -24.31 -4.29 1.12
N ILE A 78 -24.01 -5.56 1.26
CA ILE A 78 -23.88 -6.19 2.57
C ILE A 78 -22.57 -5.67 3.17
N LYS A 79 -22.65 -4.85 4.23
CA LYS A 79 -21.50 -4.61 5.10
C LYS A 79 -21.24 -5.92 5.85
N LEU A 80 -20.28 -6.67 5.35
CA LEU A 80 -19.82 -7.86 6.03
C LEU A 80 -19.10 -7.40 7.31
N ASN A 81 -19.61 -7.84 8.44
CA ASN A 81 -18.98 -7.57 9.72
C ASN A 81 -17.56 -8.10 9.75
N ALA A 82 -16.67 -7.41 10.46
CA ALA A 82 -15.22 -7.66 10.57
C ALA A 82 -14.84 -9.07 11.07
N THR A 83 -15.79 -9.95 11.31
CA THR A 83 -15.59 -11.35 11.74
C THR A 83 -15.69 -12.39 10.63
N SER A 84 -16.25 -12.03 9.46
CA SER A 84 -16.18 -12.90 8.29
C SER A 84 -14.81 -12.73 7.64
N LYS A 85 -13.86 -13.60 7.98
CA LYS A 85 -12.59 -13.71 7.25
C LYS A 85 -12.93 -14.08 5.81
N PHE A 86 -12.93 -13.11 4.92
CA PHE A 86 -12.94 -13.39 3.50
C PHE A 86 -11.73 -14.27 3.19
N ALA A 87 -11.95 -15.34 2.46
CA ALA A 87 -10.84 -15.96 1.78
C ALA A 87 -10.31 -14.90 0.79
N LEU A 88 -9.07 -14.47 1.00
CA LEU A 88 -8.42 -13.57 0.03
C LEU A 88 -8.52 -14.21 -1.35
N PRO A 89 -8.83 -13.45 -2.41
CA PRO A 89 -8.83 -13.98 -3.77
C PRO A 89 -7.45 -14.54 -4.10
N GLU A 90 -7.39 -15.59 -4.90
CA GLU A 90 -6.12 -16.17 -5.35
C GLU A 90 -5.31 -15.16 -6.19
N VAL A 91 -6.01 -14.31 -6.91
CA VAL A 91 -5.45 -13.24 -7.74
C VAL A 91 -6.25 -11.97 -7.50
N TYR A 92 -5.55 -10.87 -7.26
CA TYR A 92 -6.13 -9.55 -7.14
C TYR A 92 -5.33 -8.61 -8.03
N THR A 93 -5.96 -8.12 -9.09
CA THR A 93 -5.26 -7.34 -10.09
C THR A 93 -5.05 -5.88 -9.66
N PHE A 94 -4.07 -5.23 -10.27
CA PHE A 94 -3.80 -3.81 -10.03
C PHE A 94 -5.02 -2.91 -10.32
N LEU A 95 -5.77 -3.21 -11.37
CA LEU A 95 -6.96 -2.43 -11.72
C LEU A 95 -8.09 -2.63 -10.71
N GLU A 96 -8.31 -3.86 -10.23
CA GLU A 96 -9.29 -4.13 -9.17
C GLU A 96 -8.95 -3.38 -7.87
N MET A 97 -7.68 -3.24 -7.53
CA MET A 97 -7.24 -2.46 -6.37
C MET A 97 -7.65 -0.98 -6.45
N TYR A 98 -7.83 -0.46 -7.65
CA TYR A 98 -8.30 0.91 -7.91
C TYR A 98 -9.78 0.99 -8.28
N ASP A 99 -10.53 -0.11 -8.17
CA ASP A 99 -11.93 -0.21 -8.62
C ASP A 99 -12.09 0.25 -10.08
N ALA A 100 -11.15 -0.14 -10.93
CA ALA A 100 -11.07 0.24 -12.33
C ALA A 100 -11.18 -0.99 -13.23
N GLY A 101 -12.05 -0.96 -14.21
CA GLY A 101 -12.17 -1.99 -15.24
C GLY A 101 -11.22 -1.79 -16.43
N ARG A 102 -10.70 -0.56 -16.59
CA ARG A 102 -9.78 -0.17 -17.69
C ARG A 102 -8.78 0.86 -17.19
N ILE A 103 -7.64 0.97 -17.87
CA ILE A 103 -6.54 1.89 -17.52
C ILE A 103 -7.00 3.35 -17.49
N GLU A 104 -7.88 3.75 -18.41
CA GLU A 104 -8.40 5.12 -18.48
C GLU A 104 -9.17 5.54 -17.22
N GLN A 105 -9.78 4.58 -16.53
CA GLN A 105 -10.52 4.80 -15.27
C GLN A 105 -9.61 5.04 -14.07
N LEU A 106 -8.31 4.81 -14.18
CA LEU A 106 -7.36 5.18 -13.15
C LEU A 106 -7.30 6.69 -12.89
N ASN A 107 -7.75 7.49 -13.85
CA ASN A 107 -7.82 8.96 -13.74
C ASN A 107 -6.50 9.59 -13.25
N ILE A 108 -5.39 9.16 -13.85
CA ILE A 108 -4.02 9.50 -13.38
C ILE A 108 -3.83 11.01 -13.27
N LEU A 109 -4.21 11.79 -14.29
CA LEU A 109 -4.06 13.24 -14.26
C LEU A 109 -4.86 13.90 -13.13
N GLN A 110 -6.06 13.41 -12.87
CA GLN A 110 -6.88 13.91 -11.75
C GLN A 110 -6.22 13.60 -10.40
N ARG A 111 -5.66 12.39 -10.25
CA ARG A 111 -4.93 12.02 -9.02
C ARG A 111 -3.71 12.90 -8.79
N TRP A 112 -2.93 13.15 -9.84
CA TRP A 112 -1.76 14.05 -9.77
C TRP A 112 -2.12 15.48 -9.39
N MET A 113 -3.32 15.95 -9.75
CA MET A 113 -3.79 17.30 -9.38
C MET A 113 -4.38 17.35 -7.96
N THR A 114 -4.93 16.26 -7.46
CA THR A 114 -5.64 16.24 -6.17
C THR A 114 -4.80 15.74 -5.00
N ASN A 115 -3.82 14.86 -5.27
CA ASN A 115 -2.97 14.32 -4.22
C ASN A 115 -1.85 15.30 -3.88
N ASP A 116 -1.67 15.51 -2.58
CA ASP A 116 -0.70 16.46 -2.03
C ASP A 116 0.44 15.69 -1.35
N SER A 117 1.58 15.59 -2.05
CA SER A 117 2.79 14.91 -1.57
C SER A 117 3.39 15.54 -0.32
N THR A 118 3.02 16.78 0.00
CA THR A 118 3.47 17.45 1.22
C THR A 118 2.74 16.98 2.48
N LYS A 119 1.59 16.33 2.31
CA LYS A 119 0.75 15.82 3.41
C LYS A 119 0.79 14.31 3.55
N SER A 120 0.88 13.59 2.43
CA SER A 120 0.83 12.13 2.40
C SER A 120 1.53 11.61 1.14
N LEU A 121 2.17 10.45 1.26
CA LEU A 121 2.77 9.68 0.16
C LEU A 121 2.16 8.28 0.15
N GLN A 122 0.86 8.20 0.36
CA GLN A 122 0.13 6.95 0.45
C GLN A 122 -0.10 6.33 -0.93
N ALA A 123 0.11 5.03 -1.02
CA ALA A 123 -0.17 4.23 -2.19
C ALA A 123 -0.81 2.90 -1.78
N PRO A 124 -1.91 2.47 -2.41
CA PRO A 124 -2.47 1.14 -2.16
C PRO A 124 -1.47 0.07 -2.59
N ILE A 125 -1.39 -1.00 -1.77
CA ILE A 125 -0.46 -2.12 -1.98
C ILE A 125 -1.16 -3.49 -2.01
N GLY A 126 -2.44 -3.53 -1.76
CA GLY A 126 -3.25 -4.74 -1.71
C GLY A 126 -4.53 -4.52 -0.94
N ILE A 127 -5.17 -5.61 -0.54
CA ILE A 127 -6.37 -5.64 0.29
C ILE A 127 -6.16 -6.49 1.55
N ASP A 128 -6.88 -6.14 2.61
CA ASP A 128 -6.93 -6.94 3.82
C ASP A 128 -7.96 -8.09 3.70
N THR A 129 -8.08 -8.88 4.77
CA THR A 129 -9.04 -9.99 4.85
C THR A 129 -10.51 -9.54 4.85
N ASN A 130 -10.79 -8.24 4.92
CA ASN A 130 -12.13 -7.66 4.82
C ASN A 130 -12.39 -7.03 3.45
N GLY A 131 -11.44 -7.19 2.50
CA GLY A 131 -11.52 -6.56 1.18
C GLY A 131 -11.22 -5.06 1.18
N MET A 132 -10.72 -4.50 2.29
CA MET A 132 -10.37 -3.08 2.38
C MET A 132 -8.96 -2.83 1.87
N PRO A 133 -8.72 -1.75 1.12
CA PRO A 133 -7.40 -1.41 0.63
C PRO A 133 -6.38 -1.23 1.77
N ILE A 134 -5.25 -1.92 1.67
CA ILE A 134 -4.07 -1.67 2.50
C ILE A 134 -3.24 -0.60 1.80
N VAL A 135 -2.91 0.46 2.51
CA VAL A 135 -2.09 1.56 2.00
C VAL A 135 -0.75 1.64 2.71
N LEU A 136 0.30 1.84 1.95
CA LEU A 136 1.63 2.19 2.45
C LEU A 136 1.86 3.68 2.23
N ASP A 137 2.08 4.42 3.30
CA ASP A 137 2.40 5.84 3.25
C ASP A 137 3.84 6.06 3.72
N ILE A 138 4.74 6.38 2.80
CA ILE A 138 6.16 6.63 3.12
C ILE A 138 6.44 8.04 3.61
N HIS A 139 5.41 8.83 3.85
CA HIS A 139 5.58 10.11 4.53
C HIS A 139 6.20 9.90 5.91
N GLU A 140 7.10 10.81 6.31
CA GLU A 140 7.84 10.71 7.57
C GLU A 140 6.95 10.62 8.81
N LYS A 141 5.79 11.28 8.78
CA LYS A 141 4.82 11.26 9.88
C LYS A 141 3.94 10.00 9.92
N ALA A 142 4.01 9.18 8.87
CA ALA A 142 3.25 7.93 8.74
C ALA A 142 4.17 6.70 8.88
N HIS A 143 4.29 5.88 7.84
CA HIS A 143 5.09 4.65 7.85
C HIS A 143 6.57 4.90 7.47
N GLY A 144 6.88 6.01 6.78
CA GLY A 144 8.23 6.29 6.27
C GLY A 144 9.23 6.82 7.31
N PRO A 145 10.41 7.23 6.88
CA PRO A 145 10.79 7.41 5.48
C PRO A 145 11.44 6.19 4.81
N HIS A 146 11.93 5.18 5.54
CA HIS A 146 12.65 4.03 5.00
C HIS A 146 11.99 2.72 5.41
N GLY A 147 12.20 1.66 4.62
CA GLY A 147 11.57 0.38 4.90
C GLY A 147 12.31 -0.84 4.38
N LEU A 148 11.87 -1.99 4.88
CA LEU A 148 12.36 -3.31 4.53
C LEU A 148 11.23 -4.14 3.92
N ILE A 149 11.57 -4.93 2.91
CA ILE A 149 10.69 -5.90 2.28
C ILE A 149 11.39 -7.26 2.29
N ALA A 150 10.78 -8.23 2.97
CA ALA A 150 11.29 -9.59 3.03
C ALA A 150 10.36 -10.56 2.31
N GLY A 151 10.92 -11.53 1.59
CA GLY A 151 10.12 -12.56 0.95
C GLY A 151 10.97 -13.54 0.15
N SER A 152 10.77 -14.83 0.35
CA SER A 152 11.48 -15.89 -0.35
C SER A 152 11.19 -15.90 -1.86
N THR A 153 11.97 -16.67 -2.63
CA THR A 153 11.70 -16.88 -4.06
C THR A 153 10.27 -17.42 -4.27
N GLY A 154 9.53 -16.81 -5.17
CA GLY A 154 8.13 -17.17 -5.44
C GLY A 154 7.12 -16.65 -4.41
N SER A 155 7.53 -15.81 -3.45
CA SER A 155 6.61 -15.19 -2.48
C SER A 155 5.81 -14.00 -3.04
N GLY A 156 6.12 -13.53 -4.26
CA GLY A 156 5.53 -12.34 -4.83
C GLY A 156 6.28 -11.04 -4.55
N LYS A 157 7.51 -11.10 -4.00
CA LYS A 157 8.31 -9.90 -3.63
C LYS A 157 8.48 -8.91 -4.80
N SER A 158 8.86 -9.39 -5.97
CA SER A 158 9.05 -8.53 -7.15
C SER A 158 7.72 -7.96 -7.65
N GLU A 159 6.65 -8.75 -7.68
CA GLU A 159 5.30 -8.30 -8.01
C GLU A 159 4.80 -7.22 -7.04
N PHE A 160 5.06 -7.41 -5.75
CA PHE A 160 4.75 -6.42 -4.73
C PHE A 160 5.49 -5.10 -4.99
N ILE A 161 6.80 -5.14 -5.29
CA ILE A 161 7.60 -3.94 -5.59
C ILE A 161 7.09 -3.25 -6.84
N ILE A 162 6.77 -4.01 -7.90
CA ILE A 162 6.20 -3.48 -9.14
C ILE A 162 4.84 -2.79 -8.85
N THR A 163 3.96 -3.46 -8.12
CA THR A 163 2.66 -2.92 -7.71
C THR A 163 2.83 -1.60 -6.94
N TYR A 164 3.76 -1.55 -5.99
CA TYR A 164 4.01 -0.35 -5.20
C TYR A 164 4.56 0.81 -6.04
N ILE A 165 5.51 0.54 -6.95
CA ILE A 165 6.04 1.55 -7.89
C ILE A 165 4.94 2.10 -8.79
N LEU A 166 4.11 1.23 -9.38
CA LEU A 166 2.98 1.64 -10.20
C LEU A 166 1.94 2.43 -9.40
N SER A 167 1.67 2.00 -8.16
CA SER A 167 0.75 2.70 -7.27
C SER A 167 1.20 4.12 -6.97
N LEU A 168 2.47 4.32 -6.65
CA LEU A 168 3.03 5.67 -6.47
C LEU A 168 2.95 6.49 -7.75
N ALA A 169 3.27 5.89 -8.90
CA ALA A 169 3.26 6.57 -10.19
C ALA A 169 1.85 6.98 -10.65
N VAL A 170 0.83 6.18 -10.32
CA VAL A 170 -0.57 6.52 -10.58
C VAL A 170 -1.05 7.67 -9.70
N ASN A 171 -0.58 7.72 -8.45
CA ASN A 171 -1.08 8.68 -7.47
C ASN A 171 -0.34 10.02 -7.46
N TYR A 172 0.92 10.07 -7.83
CA TYR A 172 1.76 11.28 -7.72
C TYR A 172 2.45 11.63 -9.03
N HIS A 173 2.58 12.93 -9.30
CA HIS A 173 3.28 13.43 -10.48
C HIS A 173 4.80 13.14 -10.39
N PRO A 174 5.53 12.97 -11.52
CA PRO A 174 6.99 12.80 -11.51
C PRO A 174 7.78 13.95 -10.84
N ASN A 175 7.20 15.14 -10.77
CA ASN A 175 7.77 16.28 -10.04
C ASN A 175 7.63 16.16 -8.51
N ASP A 176 6.74 15.26 -8.03
CA ASP A 176 6.50 15.01 -6.61
C ASP A 176 7.23 13.75 -6.12
N VAL A 177 7.30 12.72 -6.97
CA VAL A 177 7.93 11.44 -6.65
C VAL A 177 8.76 10.94 -7.82
N SER A 178 10.00 10.58 -7.56
CA SER A 178 10.91 9.94 -8.51
C SER A 178 11.62 8.75 -7.88
N MET A 179 12.14 7.85 -8.71
CA MET A 179 12.67 6.56 -8.25
C MET A 179 13.98 6.20 -8.93
N ILE A 180 14.89 5.62 -8.16
CA ILE A 180 16.09 4.91 -8.63
C ILE A 180 15.92 3.44 -8.27
N LEU A 181 16.08 2.56 -9.25
CA LEU A 181 16.02 1.12 -9.07
C LEU A 181 17.43 0.53 -9.07
N ILE A 182 17.78 -0.18 -8.01
CA ILE A 182 19.02 -0.96 -7.89
C ILE A 182 18.65 -2.43 -7.99
N ASP A 183 18.92 -3.05 -9.14
CA ASP A 183 18.58 -4.43 -9.44
C ASP A 183 19.85 -5.24 -9.61
N TYR A 184 20.22 -5.97 -8.54
CA TYR A 184 21.47 -6.71 -8.50
C TYR A 184 21.42 -8.00 -9.34
N LYS A 185 20.26 -8.60 -9.52
CA LYS A 185 20.10 -9.91 -10.18
C LYS A 185 19.99 -9.87 -11.71
N GLY A 186 20.12 -8.70 -12.32
CA GLY A 186 20.23 -8.63 -13.77
C GLY A 186 19.01 -8.09 -14.52
N GLY A 187 18.27 -7.14 -13.94
CA GLY A 187 17.38 -6.27 -14.70
C GLY A 187 15.94 -6.71 -14.82
N GLY A 188 15.50 -7.71 -14.06
CA GLY A 188 14.10 -8.13 -14.04
C GLY A 188 13.15 -7.03 -13.54
N LEU A 189 13.50 -6.39 -12.44
CA LEU A 189 12.73 -5.26 -11.90
C LEU A 189 12.84 -4.02 -12.80
N ALA A 190 14.05 -3.65 -13.20
CA ALA A 190 14.28 -2.49 -14.05
C ALA A 190 13.63 -2.64 -15.42
N GLY A 191 13.68 -3.84 -16.00
CA GLY A 191 13.08 -4.17 -17.29
C GLY A 191 11.55 -4.13 -17.29
N ALA A 192 10.90 -4.33 -16.16
CA ALA A 192 9.44 -4.28 -16.05
C ALA A 192 8.84 -2.90 -16.40
N PHE A 193 9.61 -1.83 -16.26
CA PHE A 193 9.16 -0.44 -16.48
C PHE A 193 9.65 0.20 -17.76
N GLN A 194 10.28 -0.57 -18.63
CA GLN A 194 10.78 -0.09 -19.91
C GLN A 194 10.40 -1.06 -21.04
N LYS A 195 9.74 -0.57 -22.07
CA LYS A 195 9.43 -1.33 -23.28
C LYS A 195 9.84 -0.52 -24.50
N GLY A 196 10.94 -0.92 -25.16
CA GLY A 196 11.53 -0.12 -26.21
C GLY A 196 11.96 1.25 -25.70
N ASP A 197 11.52 2.31 -26.37
CA ASP A 197 11.81 3.69 -26.01
C ASP A 197 10.85 4.26 -24.93
N VAL A 198 9.80 3.51 -24.57
CA VAL A 198 8.83 3.94 -23.56
C VAL A 198 9.32 3.54 -22.17
N LYS A 199 9.44 4.53 -21.31
CA LYS A 199 9.88 4.36 -19.92
C LYS A 199 8.93 5.07 -18.97
N LEU A 200 8.70 4.49 -17.80
CA LEU A 200 7.93 5.15 -16.74
C LEU A 200 8.65 6.46 -16.31
N PRO A 201 8.00 7.64 -16.43
CA PRO A 201 8.68 8.95 -16.24
C PRO A 201 9.20 9.15 -14.81
N HIS A 202 8.66 8.41 -13.83
CA HIS A 202 9.11 8.46 -12.44
C HIS A 202 10.48 7.81 -12.21
N ILE A 203 10.92 6.92 -13.11
CA ILE A 203 12.20 6.23 -12.96
C ILE A 203 13.30 7.08 -13.59
N VAL A 204 14.07 7.75 -12.74
CA VAL A 204 15.15 8.66 -13.15
C VAL A 204 16.49 7.96 -13.30
N GLY A 205 16.64 6.75 -12.75
CA GLY A 205 17.86 5.97 -12.86
C GLY A 205 17.64 4.50 -12.58
N THR A 206 18.45 3.66 -13.23
CA THR A 206 18.54 2.22 -12.98
C THR A 206 20.00 1.83 -12.82
N ILE A 207 20.30 1.02 -11.81
CA ILE A 207 21.63 0.49 -11.53
C ILE A 207 21.53 -1.02 -11.68
N THR A 208 22.00 -1.52 -12.82
CA THR A 208 22.06 -2.93 -13.18
C THR A 208 23.50 -3.28 -13.56
N ASN A 209 23.91 -4.53 -13.50
CA ASN A 209 25.27 -4.97 -13.84
C ASN A 209 26.36 -4.22 -13.06
N ILE A 210 26.50 -4.62 -11.82
CA ILE A 210 27.19 -3.86 -10.80
C ILE A 210 28.68 -4.22 -10.78
N ASP A 211 29.47 -3.64 -11.68
CA ASP A 211 30.89 -3.54 -11.49
C ASP A 211 31.22 -2.50 -10.40
N LYS A 212 32.37 -2.67 -9.74
CA LYS A 212 32.79 -1.78 -8.65
C LYS A 212 32.85 -0.31 -9.09
N ALA A 213 33.30 -0.04 -10.31
CA ALA A 213 33.42 1.31 -10.85
C ALA A 213 32.05 1.97 -11.13
N GLY A 214 31.08 1.17 -11.63
CA GLY A 214 29.69 1.63 -11.84
C GLY A 214 29.00 1.98 -10.55
N LEU A 215 29.17 1.17 -9.51
CA LEU A 215 28.64 1.44 -8.18
C LEU A 215 29.20 2.72 -7.57
N GLN A 216 30.51 2.93 -7.65
CA GLN A 216 31.15 4.15 -7.15
C GLN A 216 30.61 5.39 -7.88
N ARG A 217 30.46 5.33 -9.21
CA ARG A 217 29.85 6.44 -9.98
C ARG A 217 28.41 6.70 -9.54
N SER A 218 27.64 5.67 -9.27
CA SER A 218 26.27 5.79 -8.80
C SER A 218 26.17 6.44 -7.43
N LEU A 219 27.05 6.07 -6.50
CA LEU A 219 27.16 6.73 -5.18
C LEU A 219 27.51 8.20 -5.30
N VAL A 220 28.52 8.54 -6.10
CA VAL A 220 28.91 9.93 -6.35
C VAL A 220 27.73 10.71 -6.93
N SER A 221 26.95 10.12 -7.83
CA SER A 221 25.76 10.75 -8.39
C SER A 221 24.68 11.02 -7.33
N ILE A 222 24.40 10.04 -6.47
CA ILE A 222 23.44 10.18 -5.36
C ILE A 222 23.92 11.25 -4.36
N GLN A 223 25.18 11.23 -3.98
CA GLN A 223 25.76 12.24 -3.08
C GLN A 223 25.72 13.64 -3.70
N SER A 224 25.96 13.77 -5.01
CA SER A 224 25.86 15.03 -5.74
C SER A 224 24.43 15.55 -5.75
N GLU A 225 23.44 14.67 -5.91
CA GLU A 225 22.03 15.02 -5.82
C GLU A 225 21.66 15.53 -4.41
N LEU A 226 22.16 14.89 -3.34
CA LEU A 226 21.94 15.39 -1.98
C LEU A 226 22.50 16.81 -1.79
N ARG A 227 23.72 17.06 -2.30
CA ARG A 227 24.33 18.40 -2.26
C ARG A 227 23.50 19.41 -3.05
N ARG A 228 23.02 19.04 -4.24
CA ARG A 228 22.14 19.90 -5.05
C ARG A 228 20.88 20.27 -4.28
N ARG A 229 20.22 19.31 -3.64
CA ARG A 229 19.03 19.52 -2.81
C ARG A 229 19.32 20.48 -1.66
N GLN A 230 20.40 20.25 -0.94
CA GLN A 230 20.83 21.12 0.16
C GLN A 230 21.01 22.58 -0.29
N VAL A 231 21.70 22.78 -1.43
CA VAL A 231 21.89 24.13 -1.99
C VAL A 231 20.54 24.77 -2.35
N LYS A 232 19.66 24.03 -2.99
CA LYS A 232 18.32 24.52 -3.36
C LYS A 232 17.45 24.87 -2.16
N PHE A 233 17.51 24.06 -1.10
CA PHE A 233 16.78 24.33 0.15
C PHE A 233 17.33 25.58 0.86
N ASN A 234 18.64 25.74 0.88
CA ASN A 234 19.27 26.98 1.41
C ASN A 234 18.84 28.20 0.60
N GLN A 235 18.84 28.12 -0.73
CA GLN A 235 18.36 29.22 -1.60
C GLN A 235 16.88 29.55 -1.37
N ALA A 236 16.03 28.50 -1.15
CA ALA A 236 14.63 28.70 -0.83
C ALA A 236 14.46 29.38 0.53
N ARG A 237 15.24 28.97 1.53
CA ARG A 237 15.26 29.61 2.86
C ARG A 237 15.61 31.10 2.79
N GLU A 238 16.64 31.46 2.05
CA GLU A 238 17.06 32.87 1.89
C GLU A 238 15.99 33.74 1.22
N LYS A 239 15.15 33.11 0.34
CA LYS A 239 14.07 33.84 -0.35
C LYS A 239 12.80 34.01 0.49
N THR A 240 12.56 33.13 1.43
CA THR A 240 11.28 33.05 2.17
C THR A 240 11.38 33.51 3.61
N ASP A 241 12.60 33.77 4.08
CA ASP A 241 12.91 34.12 5.50
C ASP A 241 12.40 33.04 6.49
N GLU A 242 12.23 31.79 6.00
CA GLU A 242 11.85 30.66 6.82
C GLU A 242 13.05 30.04 7.55
N GLY A 243 12.83 29.49 8.76
CA GLY A 243 13.91 28.94 9.58
C GLY A 243 14.58 27.72 8.95
N THR A 244 13.85 26.63 8.78
CA THR A 244 14.36 25.39 8.21
C THR A 244 13.47 24.93 7.07
N ILE A 245 14.07 24.62 5.92
CA ILE A 245 13.40 24.05 4.76
C ILE A 245 13.74 22.56 4.70
N ASP A 246 12.73 21.72 4.76
CA ASP A 246 12.76 20.30 4.44
C ASP A 246 12.07 20.04 3.09
N ILE A 247 12.02 18.80 2.65
CA ILE A 247 11.41 18.41 1.37
C ILE A 247 9.93 18.82 1.30
N TYR A 248 9.17 18.67 2.38
CA TYR A 248 7.73 18.96 2.40
C TYR A 248 7.47 20.47 2.26
N LYS A 249 8.22 21.28 2.97
CA LYS A 249 8.17 22.75 2.82
C LYS A 249 8.64 23.18 1.43
N TYR A 250 9.70 22.57 0.91
CA TYR A 250 10.20 22.92 -0.42
C TYR A 250 9.16 22.60 -1.51
N GLN A 251 8.53 21.43 -1.47
CA GLN A 251 7.48 21.07 -2.41
C GLN A 251 6.26 21.98 -2.29
N LYS A 252 5.88 22.37 -1.07
CA LYS A 252 4.84 23.37 -0.88
C LYS A 252 5.20 24.71 -1.55
N LEU A 253 6.42 25.21 -1.37
CA LEU A 253 6.90 26.42 -2.03
C LEU A 253 6.91 26.30 -3.56
N TYR A 254 7.14 25.09 -4.08
CA TYR A 254 7.05 24.81 -5.51
C TYR A 254 5.59 24.84 -5.99
N HIS A 255 4.67 24.20 -5.30
CA HIS A 255 3.24 24.22 -5.65
C HIS A 255 2.64 25.64 -5.53
N ASP A 256 3.11 26.43 -4.58
CA ASP A 256 2.73 27.83 -4.40
C ASP A 256 3.40 28.77 -5.43
N GLY A 257 4.27 28.26 -6.32
CA GLY A 257 4.96 29.01 -7.37
C GLY A 257 6.11 29.90 -6.89
N ILE A 258 6.51 29.80 -5.62
CA ILE A 258 7.59 30.61 -5.00
C ILE A 258 8.97 30.15 -5.50
N VAL A 259 9.15 28.83 -5.62
CA VAL A 259 10.32 28.24 -6.28
C VAL A 259 9.90 27.61 -7.60
N LYS A 260 10.78 27.71 -8.61
CA LYS A 260 10.45 27.30 -9.99
C LYS A 260 10.88 25.87 -10.33
N GLU A 261 11.85 25.34 -9.61
CA GLU A 261 12.43 24.03 -9.89
C GLU A 261 11.80 22.98 -8.97
N PRO A 262 11.18 21.91 -9.52
CA PRO A 262 10.66 20.83 -8.70
C PRO A 262 11.79 20.00 -8.12
N ILE A 263 11.64 19.59 -6.88
CA ILE A 263 12.48 18.57 -6.24
C ILE A 263 11.57 17.48 -5.73
N PRO A 264 11.50 16.33 -6.43
CA PRO A 264 10.66 15.22 -6.02
C PRO A 264 11.22 14.47 -4.80
N HIS A 265 10.37 13.80 -4.07
CA HIS A 265 10.80 12.70 -3.20
C HIS A 265 11.54 11.67 -4.03
N LEU A 266 12.72 11.25 -3.61
CA LEU A 266 13.56 10.28 -4.32
C LEU A 266 13.54 8.95 -3.58
N LEU A 267 12.89 7.95 -4.16
CA LEU A 267 12.89 6.59 -3.65
C LEU A 267 14.03 5.80 -4.28
N ILE A 268 14.91 5.28 -3.45
CA ILE A 268 15.95 4.33 -3.87
C ILE A 268 15.47 2.95 -3.46
N ILE A 269 15.11 2.13 -4.43
CA ILE A 269 14.59 0.79 -4.23
C ILE A 269 15.67 -0.21 -4.62
N CYS A 270 16.16 -0.97 -3.64
CA CYS A 270 17.19 -1.99 -3.84
C CYS A 270 16.57 -3.38 -3.76
N ASP A 271 16.49 -4.08 -4.88
CA ASP A 271 16.08 -5.49 -4.93
C ASP A 271 17.29 -6.38 -4.62
N GLU A 272 17.13 -7.27 -3.65
CA GLU A 272 18.16 -8.21 -3.16
C GLU A 272 19.40 -7.53 -2.56
N PHE A 273 19.16 -6.65 -1.59
CA PHE A 273 20.25 -5.93 -0.91
C PHE A 273 21.21 -6.87 -0.14
N ALA A 274 20.77 -8.10 0.20
CA ALA A 274 21.62 -9.05 0.90
C ALA A 274 22.83 -9.45 0.07
N GLU A 275 22.64 -9.75 -1.21
CA GLU A 275 23.74 -10.07 -2.12
C GLU A 275 24.63 -8.84 -2.36
N LEU A 276 24.03 -7.68 -2.54
CA LEU A 276 24.78 -6.43 -2.71
C LEU A 276 25.63 -6.11 -1.47
N LYS A 277 25.10 -6.29 -0.26
CA LYS A 277 25.83 -6.08 0.99
C LYS A 277 27.00 -7.06 1.14
N GLN A 278 26.79 -8.31 0.74
CA GLN A 278 27.85 -9.34 0.81
C GLN A 278 29.00 -9.05 -0.15
N GLN A 279 28.69 -8.61 -1.37
CA GLN A 279 29.71 -8.38 -2.41
C GLN A 279 30.32 -6.98 -2.37
N GLN A 280 29.57 -6.01 -1.91
CA GLN A 280 29.94 -4.58 -1.89
C GLN A 280 29.51 -3.92 -0.55
N PRO A 281 30.08 -4.35 0.58
CA PRO A 281 29.66 -3.84 1.90
C PRO A 281 29.83 -2.33 2.03
N ASP A 282 30.96 -1.78 1.54
CA ASP A 282 31.24 -0.34 1.59
C ASP A 282 30.16 0.48 0.87
N PHE A 283 29.69 0.01 -0.29
CA PHE A 283 28.62 0.65 -1.03
C PHE A 283 27.31 0.69 -0.22
N MET A 284 26.98 -0.44 0.42
CA MET A 284 25.75 -0.52 1.22
C MET A 284 25.80 0.36 2.45
N ASP A 285 26.92 0.41 3.14
CA ASP A 285 27.09 1.25 4.33
C ASP A 285 27.01 2.74 3.98
N GLU A 286 27.60 3.14 2.85
CA GLU A 286 27.47 4.50 2.34
C GLU A 286 26.04 4.82 1.88
N LEU A 287 25.36 3.89 1.20
CA LEU A 287 23.95 4.07 0.77
C LEU A 287 23.02 4.27 1.97
N ILE A 288 23.20 3.49 3.03
CA ILE A 288 22.45 3.63 4.28
C ILE A 288 22.74 4.99 4.94
N SER A 289 23.99 5.41 4.94
CA SER A 289 24.39 6.73 5.46
C SER A 289 23.78 7.88 4.67
N VAL A 290 23.78 7.77 3.34
CA VAL A 290 23.13 8.73 2.43
C VAL A 290 21.63 8.83 2.71
N ALA A 291 20.95 7.71 2.90
CA ALA A 291 19.53 7.69 3.21
C ALA A 291 19.24 8.39 4.54
N ARG A 292 20.01 8.09 5.58
CA ARG A 292 19.88 8.74 6.89
C ARG A 292 20.04 10.25 6.82
N ILE A 293 21.06 10.75 6.11
CA ILE A 293 21.29 12.19 5.93
C ILE A 293 20.23 12.79 5.02
N GLY A 294 19.81 12.04 4.00
CA GLY A 294 18.86 12.46 2.98
C GLY A 294 17.41 12.54 3.44
N ARG A 295 17.08 12.08 4.65
CA ARG A 295 15.72 12.05 5.18
C ARG A 295 15.01 13.40 5.06
N SER A 296 15.59 14.46 5.59
CA SER A 296 15.03 15.83 5.48
C SER A 296 15.07 16.39 4.06
N LEU A 297 15.91 15.81 3.20
CA LEU A 297 16.03 16.17 1.79
C LEU A 297 15.09 15.35 0.88
N GLY A 298 14.24 14.51 1.45
CA GLY A 298 13.26 13.69 0.73
C GLY A 298 13.84 12.46 0.04
N VAL A 299 14.89 11.86 0.60
CA VAL A 299 15.43 10.60 0.10
C VAL A 299 14.93 9.45 0.96
N HIS A 300 14.34 8.45 0.31
CA HIS A 300 13.76 7.26 0.92
C HIS A 300 14.49 6.02 0.44
N LEU A 301 14.83 5.12 1.35
CA LEU A 301 15.49 3.86 1.03
C LEU A 301 14.56 2.69 1.33
N ILE A 302 14.30 1.86 0.32
CA ILE A 302 13.54 0.64 0.43
C ILE A 302 14.46 -0.52 0.09
N LEU A 303 14.74 -1.36 1.07
CA LEU A 303 15.62 -2.51 0.94
C LEU A 303 14.79 -3.78 0.85
N ALA A 304 14.95 -4.53 -0.23
CA ALA A 304 14.26 -5.79 -0.41
C ALA A 304 15.23 -6.96 -0.41
N THR A 305 14.86 -8.08 0.19
CA THR A 305 15.70 -9.29 0.24
C THR A 305 14.89 -10.57 0.34
N GLN A 306 15.47 -11.65 -0.14
CA GLN A 306 14.94 -13.00 0.05
C GLN A 306 15.38 -13.63 1.37
N LYS A 307 16.49 -13.14 1.95
CA LYS A 307 17.08 -13.67 3.20
C LYS A 307 17.38 -12.51 4.15
N PRO A 308 16.45 -12.09 4.99
CA PRO A 308 16.68 -11.02 5.96
C PRO A 308 17.57 -11.45 7.13
N ALA A 309 17.54 -12.72 7.53
CA ALA A 309 18.34 -13.23 8.64
C ALA A 309 19.85 -13.07 8.39
N GLY A 310 20.55 -12.52 9.38
CA GLY A 310 22.01 -12.31 9.34
C GLY A 310 22.48 -11.15 8.46
N VAL A 311 21.60 -10.52 7.68
CA VAL A 311 21.93 -9.39 6.80
C VAL A 311 21.41 -8.07 7.35
N VAL A 312 20.23 -8.08 7.94
CA VAL A 312 19.63 -6.93 8.61
C VAL A 312 20.30 -6.73 9.95
N ASN A 313 21.22 -5.77 10.02
CA ASN A 313 21.87 -5.37 11.27
C ASN A 313 21.05 -4.27 11.99
N ASP A 314 21.47 -3.93 13.22
CA ASP A 314 20.79 -2.91 14.03
C ASP A 314 20.74 -1.54 13.35
N GLN A 315 21.74 -1.20 12.56
CA GLN A 315 21.77 0.04 11.80
C GLN A 315 20.69 0.09 10.71
N ILE A 316 20.50 -0.99 9.97
CA ILE A 316 19.42 -1.09 8.96
C ILE A 316 18.08 -1.08 9.67
N ARG A 317 17.93 -1.87 10.75
CA ARG A 317 16.66 -1.97 11.51
C ARG A 317 16.27 -0.63 12.14
N SER A 318 17.20 0.08 12.75
CA SER A 318 16.92 1.39 13.38
C SER A 318 16.55 2.49 12.39
N ASN A 319 17.02 2.40 11.14
CA ASN A 319 16.70 3.34 10.09
C ASN A 319 15.41 2.97 9.33
N SER A 320 14.98 1.69 9.39
CA SER A 320 13.77 1.21 8.69
C SER A 320 12.58 1.26 9.62
N ARG A 321 11.61 2.11 9.29
CA ARG A 321 10.44 2.33 10.15
C ARG A 321 9.29 1.35 9.87
N PHE A 322 9.19 0.85 8.64
CA PHE A 322 8.24 -0.19 8.29
C PHE A 322 8.95 -1.45 7.80
N GLY A 323 8.32 -2.59 8.03
CA GLY A 323 8.72 -3.89 7.50
C GLY A 323 7.53 -4.59 6.86
N ILE A 324 7.73 -5.08 5.64
CA ILE A 324 6.76 -5.91 4.94
C ILE A 324 7.36 -7.30 4.81
N CYS A 325 6.70 -8.29 5.37
CA CYS A 325 7.10 -9.68 5.29
C CYS A 325 6.07 -10.46 4.47
N LEU A 326 6.50 -10.94 3.32
CA LEU A 326 5.77 -11.92 2.53
C LEU A 326 6.08 -13.33 3.04
N LYS A 327 5.80 -14.36 2.24
CA LYS A 327 6.15 -15.74 2.64
C LYS A 327 7.67 -15.86 2.77
N VAL A 328 8.15 -16.28 3.93
CA VAL A 328 9.56 -16.59 4.23
C VAL A 328 9.73 -18.08 4.47
N GLN A 329 10.98 -18.58 4.45
CA GLN A 329 11.27 -20.00 4.61
C GLN A 329 11.44 -20.39 6.07
N ASP A 330 11.99 -19.51 6.89
CA ASP A 330 12.32 -19.78 8.29
C ASP A 330 11.64 -18.80 9.23
N ARG A 331 11.41 -19.23 10.49
CA ARG A 331 10.84 -18.34 11.53
C ARG A 331 11.78 -17.24 11.99
N GLN A 332 13.08 -17.39 11.69
CA GLN A 332 14.10 -16.40 12.02
C GLN A 332 14.19 -15.27 10.98
N ASP A 333 13.63 -15.49 9.81
CA ASP A 333 13.46 -14.48 8.76
C ASP A 333 12.23 -13.59 9.03
#